data_408d596f251f8c8e6202161d391288ea
#
_entry.id   408d596f251f8c8e6202161d391288ea
#
_cell.length_a   1.000
_cell.length_b   1.000
_cell.length_c   1.000
_cell.angle_alpha   90.00
_cell.angle_beta   90.00
_cell.angle_gamma   90.00
#
_symmetry.space_group_name_H-M   'P 1'
#
loop_
_entity.id
_entity.type
_entity.pdbx_description
1 polymer ?
#
loop_
_entity_poly.entity_id
_entity_poly.type
_entity_poly.pdbx_seq_one_letter_code
_entity_poly.pdbx_strand_id
1 'polypeptide(L)'
;MNEAPINMETNHENDLLINTVRRFVETEMFPHEEEVDRLGHVPEEIGRAIEAKSKELGLYACNLPEDVGGGGLSISQMALIEREYGKTSHALQSWAARPTELLMACEGDQRERYLLPAVRGEKRELFALTEPDAGSDVMGMKSNARRDGDD
;
A
#
# COMPACT_ATOMS: atom_id res chain seq x y z
N MET A 1 0.59 -29.66 -8.15
CA MET A 1 -0.21 -28.61 -7.49
C MET A 1 -1.17 -28.07 -8.54
N ASN A 2 -2.46 -28.32 -8.35
CA ASN A 2 -3.49 -27.86 -9.28
C ASN A 2 -3.88 -26.46 -8.80
N GLU A 3 -3.29 -25.42 -9.40
CA GLU A 3 -3.76 -24.06 -9.19
C GLU A 3 -5.12 -23.95 -9.88
N ALA A 4 -6.15 -23.75 -9.07
CA ALA A 4 -7.46 -23.40 -9.61
C ALA A 4 -7.29 -22.09 -10.41
N PRO A 5 -7.89 -21.96 -11.60
CA PRO A 5 -7.82 -20.73 -12.37
C PRO A 5 -8.36 -19.59 -11.50
N ILE A 6 -7.64 -18.48 -11.48
CA ILE A 6 -8.10 -17.25 -10.82
C ILE A 6 -9.40 -16.87 -11.52
N ASN A 7 -10.52 -17.16 -10.89
CA ASN A 7 -11.82 -16.78 -11.42
C ASN A 7 -11.98 -15.27 -11.20
N MET A 8 -11.69 -14.49 -12.25
CA MET A 8 -11.88 -13.04 -12.28
C MET A 8 -13.34 -12.67 -12.64
N GLU A 9 -14.30 -13.56 -12.39
CA GLU A 9 -15.70 -13.20 -12.56
C GLU A 9 -16.02 -12.02 -11.63
N THR A 10 -16.36 -10.90 -12.25
CA THR A 10 -16.88 -9.72 -11.54
C THR A 10 -18.19 -10.13 -10.89
N ASN A 11 -18.16 -10.25 -9.58
CA ASN A 11 -19.38 -10.32 -8.80
C ASN A 11 -19.77 -8.88 -8.41
N HIS A 12 -20.98 -8.70 -7.91
CA HIS A 12 -21.50 -7.38 -7.53
C HIS A 12 -20.58 -6.63 -6.54
N GLU A 13 -19.94 -7.36 -5.65
CA GLU A 13 -18.99 -6.83 -4.66
C GLU A 13 -17.73 -6.26 -5.32
N ASN A 14 -17.13 -7.00 -6.28
CA ASN A 14 -15.97 -6.55 -7.02
C ASN A 14 -16.30 -5.31 -7.87
N ASP A 15 -17.50 -5.26 -8.47
CA ASP A 15 -17.95 -4.09 -9.24
C ASP A 15 -18.09 -2.85 -8.34
N LEU A 16 -18.62 -2.99 -7.14
CA LEU A 16 -18.70 -1.91 -6.16
C LEU A 16 -17.31 -1.43 -5.74
N LEU A 17 -16.41 -2.36 -5.46
CA LEU A 17 -15.02 -2.06 -5.08
C LEU A 17 -14.31 -1.29 -6.21
N ILE A 18 -14.35 -1.81 -7.44
CA ILE A 18 -13.75 -1.16 -8.61
C ILE A 18 -14.31 0.26 -8.81
N ASN A 19 -15.63 0.42 -8.74
CA ASN A 19 -16.26 1.72 -8.93
C ASN A 19 -15.90 2.70 -7.81
N THR A 20 -15.77 2.22 -6.56
CA THR A 20 -15.33 3.03 -5.43
C THR A 20 -13.92 3.55 -5.64
N VAL A 21 -12.98 2.67 -5.99
CA VAL A 21 -11.58 3.06 -6.23
C VAL A 21 -11.45 3.96 -7.46
N ARG A 22 -12.16 3.63 -8.55
CA ARG A 22 -12.19 4.49 -9.75
C ARG A 22 -12.62 5.90 -9.41
N ARG A 23 -13.75 6.04 -8.73
CA ARG A 23 -14.26 7.35 -8.32
C ARG A 23 -13.29 8.08 -7.42
N PHE A 24 -12.67 7.37 -6.46
CA PHE A 24 -11.66 7.94 -5.59
C PHE A 24 -10.47 8.50 -6.38
N VAL A 25 -9.94 7.75 -7.34
CA VAL A 25 -8.85 8.22 -8.22
C VAL A 25 -9.28 9.44 -9.04
N GLU A 26 -10.47 9.39 -9.65
CA GLU A 26 -10.99 10.46 -10.50
C GLU A 26 -11.26 11.75 -9.73
N THR A 27 -11.72 11.67 -8.47
CA THR A 27 -12.11 12.86 -7.70
C THR A 27 -11.01 13.40 -6.82
N GLU A 28 -10.15 12.55 -6.26
CA GLU A 28 -9.17 12.96 -5.25
C GLU A 28 -7.73 12.98 -5.77
N MET A 29 -7.44 12.37 -6.92
CA MET A 29 -6.07 12.28 -7.43
C MET A 29 -5.88 13.01 -8.77
N PHE A 30 -6.71 12.73 -9.77
CA PHE A 30 -6.59 13.37 -11.10
C PHE A 30 -6.53 14.91 -11.07
N PRO A 31 -7.31 15.61 -10.23
CA PRO A 31 -7.23 17.08 -10.18
C PRO A 31 -5.87 17.64 -9.80
N HIS A 32 -5.01 16.82 -9.20
CA HIS A 32 -3.70 17.22 -8.67
C HIS A 32 -2.52 16.79 -9.54
N GLU A 33 -2.74 16.00 -10.60
CA GLU A 33 -1.64 15.43 -11.41
C GLU A 33 -0.74 16.50 -12.04
N GLU A 34 -1.33 17.51 -12.65
CA GLU A 34 -0.57 18.60 -13.29
C GLU A 34 0.30 19.37 -12.27
N GLU A 35 -0.24 19.64 -11.09
CA GLU A 35 0.50 20.31 -10.03
C GLU A 35 1.65 19.46 -9.50
N VAL A 36 1.39 18.19 -9.24
CA VAL A 36 2.39 17.22 -8.75
C VAL A 36 3.50 17.01 -9.77
N ASP A 37 3.17 16.89 -11.05
CA ASP A 37 4.14 16.76 -12.13
C ASP A 37 5.05 18.00 -12.22
N ARG A 38 4.47 19.18 -12.14
CA ARG A 38 5.21 20.46 -12.14
C ARG A 38 6.12 20.64 -10.92
N LEU A 39 5.68 20.19 -9.72
CA LEU A 39 6.42 20.34 -8.46
C LEU A 39 7.46 19.23 -8.24
N GLY A 40 7.27 18.05 -8.87
CA GLY A 40 8.07 16.85 -8.64
C GLY A 40 7.80 16.17 -7.29
N HIS A 41 6.78 16.59 -6.55
CA HIS A 41 6.34 15.99 -5.30
C HIS A 41 4.87 16.31 -5.01
N VAL A 42 4.24 15.52 -4.17
CA VAL A 42 2.87 15.77 -3.69
C VAL A 42 2.94 16.74 -2.50
N PRO A 43 2.28 17.93 -2.56
CA PRO A 43 2.12 18.79 -1.41
C PRO A 43 1.49 18.03 -0.22
N GLU A 44 1.99 18.29 0.99
CA GLU A 44 1.56 17.53 2.17
C GLU A 44 0.05 17.64 2.42
N GLU A 45 -0.54 18.80 2.19
CA GLU A 45 -1.98 19.04 2.35
C GLU A 45 -2.80 18.13 1.42
N ILE A 46 -2.41 18.04 0.14
CA ILE A 46 -3.05 17.15 -0.84
C ILE A 46 -2.90 15.69 -0.41
N GLY A 47 -1.68 15.29 -0.04
CA GLY A 47 -1.41 13.93 0.40
C GLY A 47 -2.23 13.54 1.62
N ARG A 48 -2.33 14.43 2.62
CA ARG A 48 -3.15 14.20 3.82
C ARG A 48 -4.64 14.08 3.51
N ALA A 49 -5.16 14.85 2.56
CA ALA A 49 -6.55 14.74 2.13
C ALA A 49 -6.81 13.39 1.46
N ILE A 50 -5.92 12.94 0.57
CA ILE A 50 -6.00 11.62 -0.08
C ILE A 50 -5.96 10.50 0.97
N GLU A 51 -5.04 10.56 1.94
CA GLU A 51 -4.92 9.57 3.02
C GLU A 51 -6.20 9.50 3.86
N ALA A 52 -6.72 10.64 4.27
CA ALA A 52 -7.95 10.72 5.06
C ALA A 52 -9.13 10.11 4.30
N LYS A 53 -9.26 10.41 3.02
CA LYS A 53 -10.32 9.86 2.18
C LYS A 53 -10.16 8.37 1.94
N SER A 54 -8.94 7.88 1.77
CA SER A 54 -8.63 6.45 1.66
C SER A 54 -9.08 5.70 2.93
N LYS A 55 -8.81 6.24 4.12
CA LYS A 55 -9.26 5.68 5.40
C LYS A 55 -10.78 5.68 5.53
N GLU A 56 -11.46 6.78 5.17
CA GLU A 56 -12.93 6.87 5.16
C GLU A 56 -13.58 5.80 4.28
N LEU A 57 -12.98 5.50 3.14
CA LEU A 57 -13.46 4.50 2.19
C LEU A 57 -13.05 3.06 2.53
N GLY A 58 -12.27 2.83 3.58
CA GLY A 58 -11.75 1.51 3.94
C GLY A 58 -10.68 0.96 2.97
N LEU A 59 -10.07 1.85 2.17
CA LEU A 59 -9.04 1.48 1.19
C LEU A 59 -7.62 1.51 1.78
N TYR A 60 -7.44 2.22 2.90
CA TYR A 60 -6.18 2.25 3.63
C TYR A 60 -5.93 0.89 4.29
N ALA A 61 -4.72 0.34 4.14
CA ALA A 61 -4.34 -0.98 4.65
C ALA A 61 -5.29 -2.14 4.21
N CYS A 62 -6.02 -1.98 3.11
CA CYS A 62 -6.97 -2.98 2.62
C CYS A 62 -6.33 -4.33 2.23
N ASN A 63 -5.01 -4.35 1.99
CA ASN A 63 -4.20 -5.54 1.71
C ASN A 63 -3.87 -6.37 2.97
N LEU A 64 -3.97 -5.79 4.16
CA LEU A 64 -3.64 -6.49 5.41
C LEU A 64 -4.87 -7.17 6.01
N PRO A 65 -4.68 -8.25 6.81
CA PRO A 65 -5.77 -8.98 7.44
C PRO A 65 -6.63 -8.12 8.38
N GLU A 66 -7.90 -8.49 8.53
CA GLU A 66 -8.86 -7.80 9.40
C GLU A 66 -8.48 -7.88 10.88
N ASP A 67 -7.84 -8.97 11.32
CA ASP A 67 -7.43 -9.17 12.72
C ASP A 67 -6.36 -8.18 13.20
N VAL A 68 -5.68 -7.51 12.27
CA VAL A 68 -4.75 -6.41 12.57
C VAL A 68 -5.34 -5.04 12.24
N GLY A 69 -6.60 -4.98 11.83
CA GLY A 69 -7.29 -3.74 11.46
C GLY A 69 -7.18 -3.38 9.98
N GLY A 70 -6.73 -4.29 9.13
CA GLY A 70 -6.73 -4.16 7.68
C GLY A 70 -8.08 -4.46 7.05
N GLY A 71 -8.18 -4.31 5.72
CA GLY A 71 -9.42 -4.56 4.97
C GLY A 71 -9.60 -6.01 4.49
N GLY A 72 -8.60 -6.88 4.62
CA GLY A 72 -8.67 -8.30 4.29
C GLY A 72 -8.94 -8.62 2.82
N LEU A 73 -8.66 -7.70 1.89
CA LEU A 73 -8.91 -7.95 0.48
C LEU A 73 -8.05 -9.10 -0.04
N SER A 74 -8.68 -9.96 -0.85
CA SER A 74 -7.99 -11.02 -1.54
C SER A 74 -7.02 -10.49 -2.60
N ILE A 75 -6.03 -11.31 -3.00
CA ILE A 75 -5.05 -10.94 -4.05
C ILE A 75 -5.77 -10.57 -5.36
N SER A 76 -6.86 -11.27 -5.72
CA SER A 76 -7.64 -10.95 -6.91
C SER A 76 -8.34 -9.59 -6.80
N GLN A 77 -8.90 -9.26 -5.65
CA GLN A 77 -9.48 -7.92 -5.38
C GLN A 77 -8.41 -6.84 -5.40
N MET A 78 -7.24 -7.12 -4.80
CA MET A 78 -6.09 -6.20 -4.89
C MET A 78 -5.69 -5.94 -6.34
N ALA A 79 -5.59 -6.95 -7.20
CA ALA A 79 -5.28 -6.76 -8.62
C ALA A 79 -6.33 -5.89 -9.36
N LEU A 80 -7.61 -6.01 -8.99
CA LEU A 80 -8.67 -5.19 -9.57
C LEU A 80 -8.53 -3.70 -9.20
N ILE A 81 -8.26 -3.41 -7.92
CA ILE A 81 -8.10 -2.01 -7.47
C ILE A 81 -6.78 -1.40 -7.93
N GLU A 82 -5.69 -2.19 -8.01
CA GLU A 82 -4.41 -1.72 -8.54
C GLU A 82 -4.52 -1.23 -9.99
N ARG A 83 -5.37 -1.87 -10.79
CA ARG A 83 -5.65 -1.41 -12.15
C ARG A 83 -6.29 -0.02 -12.18
N GLU A 84 -7.13 0.32 -11.21
CA GLU A 84 -7.72 1.65 -11.11
C GLU A 84 -6.71 2.67 -10.57
N TYR A 85 -5.93 2.31 -9.55
CA TYR A 85 -4.84 3.14 -9.03
C TYR A 85 -3.75 3.42 -10.07
N GLY A 86 -3.42 2.45 -10.92
CA GLY A 86 -2.43 2.61 -11.98
C GLY A 86 -2.79 3.63 -13.07
N LYS A 87 -3.96 4.24 -13.01
CA LYS A 87 -4.39 5.33 -13.92
C LYS A 87 -3.86 6.71 -13.50
N THR A 88 -3.39 6.84 -12.27
CA THR A 88 -2.81 8.09 -11.74
C THR A 88 -1.32 7.91 -11.42
N SER A 89 -0.64 9.00 -11.10
CA SER A 89 0.77 8.97 -10.76
C SER A 89 1.05 8.15 -9.50
N HIS A 90 2.18 7.44 -9.48
CA HIS A 90 2.60 6.69 -8.29
C HIS A 90 2.78 7.59 -7.06
N ALA A 91 3.19 8.84 -7.25
CA ALA A 91 3.33 9.79 -6.16
C ALA A 91 2.01 10.03 -5.42
N LEU A 92 0.91 10.23 -6.15
CA LEU A 92 -0.43 10.42 -5.57
C LEU A 92 -0.96 9.14 -4.92
N GLN A 93 -0.88 8.01 -5.64
CA GLN A 93 -1.39 6.74 -5.09
C GLN A 93 -0.67 6.29 -3.82
N SER A 94 0.60 6.67 -3.63
CA SER A 94 1.36 6.31 -2.42
C SER A 94 0.76 6.90 -1.13
N TRP A 95 -0.03 7.96 -1.25
CA TRP A 95 -0.76 8.55 -0.12
C TRP A 95 -2.03 7.79 0.25
N ALA A 96 -2.61 7.01 -0.66
CA ALA A 96 -3.72 6.11 -0.32
C ALA A 96 -3.29 4.95 0.59
N ALA A 97 -2.02 4.78 0.78
CA ALA A 97 -1.21 3.90 1.64
C ALA A 97 -1.72 2.47 1.81
N ARG A 98 -0.90 1.57 1.34
CA ARG A 98 -1.01 0.13 1.59
C ARG A 98 0.28 -0.31 2.27
N PRO A 99 0.28 -0.38 3.62
CA PRO A 99 1.45 -0.86 4.35
C PRO A 99 1.91 -2.22 3.82
N THR A 100 3.22 -2.45 3.81
CA THR A 100 3.75 -3.71 3.28
C THR A 100 3.34 -4.91 4.13
N GLU A 101 3.04 -6.04 3.48
CA GLU A 101 2.79 -7.31 4.16
C GLU A 101 4.01 -7.82 4.95
N LEU A 102 5.22 -7.28 4.71
CA LEU A 102 6.42 -7.57 5.52
C LEU A 102 6.21 -7.25 7.00
N LEU A 103 5.35 -6.28 7.33
CA LEU A 103 4.99 -5.95 8.70
C LEU A 103 4.27 -7.10 9.42
N MET A 104 3.68 -8.05 8.70
CA MET A 104 3.08 -9.25 9.31
C MET A 104 4.12 -10.18 9.94
N ALA A 105 5.41 -10.02 9.61
CA ALA A 105 6.51 -10.71 10.28
C ALA A 105 6.89 -10.13 11.66
N CYS A 106 6.25 -9.02 12.07
CA CYS A 106 6.46 -8.43 13.39
C CYS A 106 5.97 -9.39 14.50
N GLU A 107 6.82 -9.62 15.50
CA GLU A 107 6.54 -10.48 16.66
C GLU A 107 6.61 -9.68 17.97
N GLY A 108 5.90 -10.13 19.01
CA GLY A 108 5.91 -9.53 20.33
C GLY A 108 5.67 -8.01 20.29
N ASP A 109 6.53 -7.24 20.94
CA ASP A 109 6.44 -5.78 21.05
C ASP A 109 6.56 -5.06 19.69
N GLN A 110 7.13 -5.71 18.67
CA GLN A 110 7.23 -5.15 17.34
C GLN A 110 5.84 -4.89 16.70
N ARG A 111 4.85 -5.73 17.02
CA ARG A 111 3.47 -5.54 16.54
C ARG A 111 2.90 -4.21 17.01
N GLU A 112 3.02 -3.91 18.30
CA GLU A 112 2.56 -2.65 18.89
C GLU A 112 3.37 -1.44 18.42
N ARG A 113 4.66 -1.64 18.20
CA ARG A 113 5.58 -0.56 17.85
C ARG A 113 5.56 -0.19 16.38
N TYR A 114 5.32 -1.14 15.48
CA TYR A 114 5.46 -0.96 14.03
C TYR A 114 4.19 -1.33 13.25
N LEU A 115 3.68 -2.56 13.39
CA LEU A 115 2.57 -3.05 12.59
C LEU A 115 1.28 -2.24 12.84
N LEU A 116 0.80 -2.23 14.06
CA LEU A 116 -0.49 -1.59 14.36
C LEU A 116 -0.49 -0.07 14.12
N PRO A 117 0.58 0.69 14.44
CA PRO A 117 0.65 2.09 14.06
C PRO A 117 0.71 2.33 12.54
N ALA A 118 1.33 1.42 11.77
CA ALA A 118 1.33 1.53 10.32
C ALA A 118 -0.06 1.26 9.73
N VAL A 119 -0.77 0.24 10.23
CA VAL A 119 -2.16 -0.06 9.83
C VAL A 119 -3.11 1.10 10.11
N ARG A 120 -2.92 1.83 11.23
CA ARG A 120 -3.69 3.03 11.56
C ARG A 120 -3.24 4.29 10.81
N GLY A 121 -2.10 4.21 10.08
CA GLY A 121 -1.50 5.35 9.38
C GLY A 121 -0.88 6.39 10.34
N GLU A 122 -0.49 5.97 11.52
CA GLU A 122 0.25 6.79 12.49
C GLU A 122 1.76 6.78 12.19
N LYS A 123 2.22 5.72 11.51
CA LYS A 123 3.59 5.56 11.02
C LYS A 123 3.59 5.19 9.55
N ARG A 124 4.61 5.66 8.87
CA ARG A 124 4.92 5.25 7.49
C ARG A 124 6.19 4.43 7.49
N GLU A 125 6.23 3.48 6.61
CA GLU A 125 7.41 2.68 6.32
C GLU A 125 8.18 3.24 5.13
N LEU A 126 9.45 2.89 5.07
CA LEU A 126 10.29 3.14 3.91
C LEU A 126 10.92 1.81 3.48
N PHE A 127 10.79 1.52 2.19
CA PHE A 127 11.40 0.34 1.59
C PHE A 127 12.75 0.72 0.97
N ALA A 128 13.85 0.32 1.61
CA ALA A 128 15.22 0.60 1.16
C ALA A 128 15.97 -0.72 0.94
N LEU A 129 15.84 -1.29 -0.27
CA LEU A 129 16.39 -2.60 -0.61
C LEU A 129 17.68 -2.52 -1.42
N THR A 130 17.79 -1.53 -2.32
CA THR A 130 18.91 -1.42 -3.27
C THR A 130 20.20 -1.06 -2.56
N GLU A 131 21.26 -1.83 -2.82
CA GLU A 131 22.63 -1.55 -2.40
C GLU A 131 23.48 -1.07 -3.59
N PRO A 132 24.68 -0.47 -3.37
CA PRO A 132 25.55 -0.03 -4.47
C PRO A 132 25.87 -1.14 -5.47
N ASP A 133 26.01 -2.39 -4.99
CA ASP A 133 26.39 -3.55 -5.80
C ASP A 133 25.24 -4.52 -6.08
N ALA A 134 24.05 -4.26 -5.56
CA ALA A 134 22.88 -5.16 -5.68
C ALA A 134 21.59 -4.36 -5.95
N GLY A 135 21.12 -4.40 -7.18
CA GLY A 135 19.86 -3.84 -7.63
C GLY A 135 18.92 -4.94 -8.08
N SER A 136 18.89 -5.23 -9.40
CA SER A 136 18.06 -6.32 -9.94
C SER A 136 18.45 -7.70 -9.41
N ASP A 137 19.72 -7.91 -9.11
CA ASP A 137 20.20 -9.10 -8.41
C ASP A 137 20.04 -8.93 -6.90
N VAL A 138 18.80 -9.09 -6.42
CA VAL A 138 18.46 -9.02 -4.98
C VAL A 138 19.21 -10.09 -4.16
N MET A 139 19.52 -11.24 -4.76
CA MET A 139 20.26 -12.31 -4.09
C MET A 139 21.74 -11.95 -3.88
N GLY A 140 22.24 -10.96 -4.57
CA GLY A 140 23.60 -10.40 -4.41
C GLY A 140 23.75 -9.44 -3.23
N MET A 141 22.69 -9.16 -2.45
CA MET A 141 22.76 -8.29 -1.28
C MET A 141 23.77 -8.79 -0.24
N LYS A 142 24.53 -7.85 0.32
CA LYS A 142 25.53 -8.09 1.36
C LYS A 142 25.14 -7.56 2.74
N SER A 143 24.09 -6.71 2.80
CA SER A 143 23.56 -6.20 4.07
C SER A 143 23.10 -7.35 4.95
N ASN A 144 23.46 -7.29 6.20
CA ASN A 144 23.07 -8.29 7.21
C ASN A 144 22.78 -7.58 8.54
N ALA A 145 21.90 -8.19 9.33
CA ALA A 145 21.64 -7.77 10.70
C ALA A 145 22.42 -8.66 11.66
N ARG A 146 23.15 -8.04 12.59
CA ARG A 146 23.86 -8.72 13.65
C ARG A 146 23.39 -8.21 14.99
N ARG A 147 22.99 -9.13 15.88
CA ARG A 147 22.60 -8.77 17.24
C ARG A 147 23.76 -8.13 18.00
N ASP A 148 23.50 -6.98 18.64
CA ASP A 148 24.46 -6.28 19.50
C ASP A 148 23.79 -6.02 20.86
N GLY A 149 24.06 -6.89 21.84
CA GLY A 149 23.43 -6.85 23.16
C GLY A 149 21.94 -7.17 23.11
N ASP A 150 21.14 -6.25 23.65
CA ASP A 150 19.67 -6.35 23.69
C ASP A 150 18.98 -5.59 22.54
N ASP A 151 19.76 -4.97 21.64
CA ASP A 151 19.28 -4.27 20.43
C ASP A 151 19.21 -5.17 19.19
#